data_b0719fa055799ba0539d9560ec85df55
#
_entry.id   b0719fa055799ba0539d9560ec85df55
#
_cell.length_a   1.000
_cell.length_b   1.000
_cell.length_c   1.000
_cell.angle_alpha   90.00
_cell.angle_beta   90.00
_cell.angle_gamma   90.00
#
_symmetry.space_group_name_H-M   'P 1'
#
loop_
_entity.id
_entity.type
_entity.pdbx_description
1 polymer ?
#
loop_
_entity_poly.entity_id
_entity_poly.type
_entity_poly.pdbx_seq_one_letter_code
_entity_poly.pdbx_strand_id
1 'polypeptide(L)'
;RQAMVNAGMLEKADDVSKISTTDISEALGGVEINECANVGVVTSAVAEGSNEVGTVYYSDTYGLEDRIEILEKIPYDLTGDVIYPVAQIQNSEADELEASTAKEFVDFLITDDAKEIFQKYYFDTDVED
;
A
#
# COMPACT_ATOMS: atom_id res chain seq x y z
N ARG A 1 4.55 -10.56 2.60
CA ARG A 1 5.54 -11.49 3.22
C ARG A 1 5.94 -11.03 4.62
N GLN A 2 6.36 -9.77 4.82
CA GLN A 2 6.78 -9.29 6.14
C GLN A 2 5.69 -9.43 7.21
N ALA A 3 4.44 -9.06 6.91
CA ALA A 3 3.33 -9.20 7.84
C ALA A 3 3.09 -10.67 8.25
N MET A 4 3.26 -11.61 7.34
CA MET A 4 3.11 -13.05 7.63
C MET A 4 4.25 -13.56 8.54
N VAL A 5 5.47 -13.05 8.35
CA VAL A 5 6.60 -13.34 9.27
C VAL A 5 6.32 -12.76 10.65
N ASN A 6 5.85 -11.51 10.73
CA ASN A 6 5.52 -10.85 11.98
C ASN A 6 4.36 -11.54 12.72
N ALA A 7 3.40 -12.08 11.97
CA ALA A 7 2.30 -12.88 12.50
C ALA A 7 2.71 -14.32 12.89
N GLY A 8 3.97 -14.73 12.66
CA GLY A 8 4.47 -16.07 12.93
C GLY A 8 3.96 -17.14 11.99
N MET A 9 3.43 -16.78 10.83
CA MET A 9 2.95 -17.72 9.80
C MET A 9 4.08 -18.21 8.89
N LEU A 10 5.13 -17.40 8.75
CA LEU A 10 6.34 -17.74 7.98
C LEU A 10 7.57 -17.64 8.86
N GLU A 11 8.59 -18.42 8.54
CA GLU A 11 9.89 -18.32 9.20
C GLU A 11 10.58 -16.98 8.90
N LYS A 12 11.38 -16.51 9.85
CA LYS A 12 12.19 -15.30 9.66
C LYS A 12 13.23 -15.53 8.56
N ALA A 13 13.34 -14.56 7.66
CA ALA A 13 14.34 -14.54 6.60
C ALA A 13 15.10 -13.21 6.63
N ASP A 14 16.39 -13.24 6.26
CA ASP A 14 17.20 -12.02 6.13
C ASP A 14 16.64 -11.05 5.06
N ASP A 15 15.98 -11.63 4.05
CA ASP A 15 15.31 -10.91 2.98
C ASP A 15 13.97 -11.58 2.66
N VAL A 16 12.90 -11.02 3.20
CA VAL A 16 11.54 -11.57 3.05
C VAL A 16 11.05 -11.56 1.59
N SER A 17 11.67 -10.77 0.71
CA SER A 17 11.31 -10.76 -0.72
C SER A 17 11.66 -12.08 -1.41
N LYS A 18 12.57 -12.86 -0.83
CA LYS A 18 13.02 -14.17 -1.34
C LYS A 18 12.18 -15.35 -0.87
N ILE A 19 11.27 -15.15 0.08
CA ILE A 19 10.31 -16.19 0.47
C ILE A 19 9.46 -16.56 -0.76
N SER A 20 9.46 -17.81 -1.15
CA SER A 20 8.78 -18.23 -2.37
C SER A 20 7.26 -18.31 -2.20
N THR A 21 6.54 -18.32 -3.32
CA THR A 21 5.08 -18.57 -3.32
C THR A 21 4.75 -19.98 -2.82
N THR A 22 5.67 -20.92 -2.99
CA THR A 22 5.54 -22.29 -2.44
C THR A 22 5.56 -22.28 -0.92
N ASP A 23 6.50 -21.57 -0.30
CA ASP A 23 6.57 -21.45 1.17
C ASP A 23 5.31 -20.78 1.73
N ILE A 24 4.78 -19.76 1.04
CA ILE A 24 3.53 -19.09 1.40
C ILE A 24 2.34 -20.06 1.28
N SER A 25 2.28 -20.79 0.18
CA SER A 25 1.23 -21.80 -0.06
C SER A 25 1.22 -22.86 1.05
N GLU A 26 2.38 -23.40 1.39
CA GLU A 26 2.52 -24.41 2.46
C GLU A 26 2.08 -23.83 3.82
N ALA A 27 2.50 -22.62 4.16
CA ALA A 27 2.12 -21.92 5.40
C ALA A 27 0.61 -21.68 5.51
N LEU A 28 -0.08 -21.54 4.37
CA LEU A 28 -1.53 -21.34 4.29
C LEU A 28 -2.31 -22.65 4.05
N GLY A 29 -1.67 -23.81 4.22
CA GLY A 29 -2.33 -25.11 4.09
C GLY A 29 -2.47 -25.63 2.66
N GLY A 30 -1.63 -25.16 1.74
CA GLY A 30 -1.55 -25.62 0.36
C GLY A 30 -2.48 -24.87 -0.62
N VAL A 31 -2.90 -23.64 -0.28
CA VAL A 31 -3.69 -22.81 -1.20
C VAL A 31 -2.83 -22.34 -2.39
N GLU A 32 -3.44 -22.20 -3.54
CA GLU A 32 -2.78 -21.66 -4.73
C GLU A 32 -2.46 -20.17 -4.52
N ILE A 33 -1.21 -19.79 -4.77
CA ILE A 33 -0.73 -18.41 -4.67
C ILE A 33 -0.48 -17.85 -6.07
N ASN A 34 -1.20 -16.81 -6.43
CA ASN A 34 -1.01 -16.06 -7.66
C ASN A 34 -0.27 -14.76 -7.34
N GLU A 35 1.00 -14.67 -7.74
CA GLU A 35 1.80 -13.47 -7.56
C GLU A 35 1.63 -12.53 -8.76
N CYS A 36 1.06 -11.36 -8.53
CA CYS A 36 0.75 -10.38 -9.55
C CYS A 36 1.86 -9.33 -9.69
N ALA A 37 2.00 -8.75 -10.88
CA ALA A 37 3.02 -7.76 -11.20
C ALA A 37 2.85 -6.42 -10.44
N ASN A 38 1.61 -6.08 -10.07
CA ASN A 38 1.27 -4.88 -9.29
C ASN A 38 -0.09 -5.05 -8.62
N VAL A 39 -0.40 -4.14 -7.69
CA VAL A 39 -1.62 -4.16 -6.90
C VAL A 39 -2.90 -4.04 -7.75
N GLY A 40 -2.88 -3.25 -8.83
CA GLY A 40 -4.04 -3.10 -9.72
C GLY A 40 -4.43 -4.42 -10.40
N VAL A 41 -3.48 -5.31 -10.69
CA VAL A 41 -3.78 -6.65 -11.19
C VAL A 41 -4.42 -7.51 -10.11
N VAL A 42 -4.01 -7.37 -8.84
CA VAL A 42 -4.64 -8.09 -7.71
C VAL A 42 -6.10 -7.65 -7.54
N THR A 43 -6.36 -6.34 -7.49
CA THR A 43 -7.73 -5.82 -7.36
C THR A 43 -8.63 -6.26 -8.51
N SER A 44 -8.13 -6.23 -9.75
CA SER A 44 -8.86 -6.72 -10.92
C SER A 44 -9.16 -8.21 -10.83
N ALA A 45 -8.19 -9.04 -10.44
CA ALA A 45 -8.36 -10.49 -10.35
C ALA A 45 -9.44 -10.88 -9.33
N VAL A 46 -9.51 -10.17 -8.18
CA VAL A 46 -10.57 -10.41 -7.18
C VAL A 46 -11.91 -9.87 -7.67
N ALA A 47 -11.95 -8.64 -8.20
CA ALA A 47 -13.18 -8.01 -8.67
C ALA A 47 -13.82 -8.73 -9.87
N GLU A 48 -13.04 -9.47 -10.65
CA GLU A 48 -13.50 -10.29 -11.80
C GLU A 48 -13.75 -11.76 -11.42
N GLY A 49 -13.44 -12.14 -10.17
CA GLY A 49 -13.64 -13.49 -9.66
C GLY A 49 -12.62 -14.52 -10.16
N SER A 50 -11.47 -14.06 -10.67
CA SER A 50 -10.35 -14.94 -11.03
C SER A 50 -9.59 -15.43 -9.81
N ASN A 51 -9.59 -14.65 -8.74
CA ASN A 51 -9.05 -15.01 -7.42
C ASN A 51 -10.13 -14.77 -6.36
N GLU A 52 -10.21 -15.65 -5.37
CA GLU A 52 -11.19 -15.53 -4.28
C GLU A 52 -10.80 -14.45 -3.27
N VAL A 53 -9.49 -14.29 -3.01
CA VAL A 53 -8.94 -13.34 -2.04
C VAL A 53 -7.69 -12.68 -2.61
N GLY A 54 -7.43 -11.44 -2.23
CA GLY A 54 -6.23 -10.70 -2.57
C GLY A 54 -5.77 -9.80 -1.43
N THR A 55 -4.47 -9.48 -1.40
CA THR A 55 -3.89 -8.50 -0.48
C THR A 55 -3.52 -7.24 -1.24
N VAL A 56 -4.06 -6.10 -0.82
CA VAL A 56 -3.92 -4.80 -1.46
C VAL A 56 -3.79 -3.70 -0.40
N TYR A 57 -3.48 -2.48 -0.79
CA TYR A 57 -3.62 -1.34 0.12
C TYR A 57 -5.08 -0.94 0.24
N TYR A 58 -5.45 -0.35 1.37
CA TYR A 58 -6.83 0.07 1.60
C TYR A 58 -7.29 1.10 0.55
N SER A 59 -6.41 2.02 0.16
CA SER A 59 -6.67 3.00 -0.91
C SER A 59 -6.99 2.38 -2.29
N ASP A 60 -6.48 1.18 -2.58
CA ASP A 60 -6.76 0.49 -3.85
C ASP A 60 -8.18 -0.08 -3.92
N THR A 61 -8.91 -0.08 -2.82
CA THR A 61 -10.31 -0.55 -2.77
C THR A 61 -11.32 0.56 -3.08
N TYR A 62 -10.87 1.81 -3.14
CA TYR A 62 -11.74 2.94 -3.46
C TYR A 62 -12.41 2.77 -4.84
N GLY A 63 -13.73 2.93 -4.88
CA GLY A 63 -14.53 2.76 -6.09
C GLY A 63 -14.80 1.31 -6.49
N LEU A 64 -14.46 0.35 -5.64
CA LEU A 64 -14.73 -1.09 -5.85
C LEU A 64 -15.70 -1.67 -4.80
N GLU A 65 -16.34 -0.84 -3.98
CA GLU A 65 -17.15 -1.23 -2.83
C GLU A 65 -18.32 -2.17 -3.21
N ASP A 66 -18.84 -2.04 -4.42
CA ASP A 66 -19.91 -2.91 -4.95
C ASP A 66 -19.40 -4.22 -5.57
N ARG A 67 -18.08 -4.40 -5.69
CA ARG A 67 -17.45 -5.51 -6.40
C ARG A 67 -16.58 -6.40 -5.54
N ILE A 68 -16.08 -5.88 -4.42
CA ILE A 68 -15.21 -6.59 -3.49
C ILE A 68 -15.68 -6.37 -2.05
N GLU A 69 -15.35 -7.29 -1.17
CA GLU A 69 -15.55 -7.18 0.26
C GLU A 69 -14.19 -7.11 0.96
N ILE A 70 -14.03 -6.19 1.91
CA ILE A 70 -12.84 -6.11 2.75
C ILE A 70 -13.04 -7.06 3.92
N LEU A 71 -12.31 -8.17 3.92
CA LEU A 71 -12.42 -9.19 4.96
C LEU A 71 -11.73 -8.75 6.25
N GLU A 72 -10.55 -8.12 6.13
CA GLU A 72 -9.73 -7.72 7.27
C GLU A 72 -8.78 -6.59 6.89
N LYS A 73 -8.53 -5.67 7.81
CA LYS A 73 -7.44 -4.70 7.74
C LYS A 73 -6.28 -5.20 8.59
N ILE A 74 -5.14 -5.46 7.98
CA ILE A 74 -3.95 -5.92 8.68
C ILE A 74 -3.37 -4.75 9.50
N PRO A 75 -3.22 -4.90 10.82
CA PRO A 75 -2.77 -3.81 11.68
C PRO A 75 -1.29 -3.46 11.46
N TYR A 76 -0.93 -2.22 11.75
CA TYR A 76 0.41 -1.67 11.51
C TYR A 76 1.52 -2.35 12.31
N ASP A 77 1.22 -2.95 13.46
CA ASP A 77 2.20 -3.77 14.20
C ASP A 77 2.67 -5.01 13.43
N LEU A 78 1.88 -5.47 12.46
CA LEU A 78 2.27 -6.57 11.56
C LEU A 78 2.90 -6.08 10.26
N THR A 79 2.38 -5.00 9.65
CA THR A 79 2.86 -4.52 8.35
C THR A 79 4.05 -3.58 8.46
N GLY A 80 4.20 -2.90 9.59
CA GLY A 80 4.91 -1.63 9.69
C GLY A 80 4.11 -0.50 9.01
N ASP A 81 4.56 0.73 9.20
CA ASP A 81 3.95 1.90 8.59
C ASP A 81 4.22 1.92 7.08
N VAL A 82 3.15 2.06 6.29
CA VAL A 82 3.25 2.23 4.85
C VAL A 82 3.19 3.72 4.55
N ILE A 83 4.36 4.35 4.48
CA ILE A 83 4.50 5.80 4.32
C ILE A 83 4.77 6.15 2.86
N TYR A 84 4.09 7.19 2.36
CA TYR A 84 4.32 7.82 1.07
C TYR A 84 5.06 9.14 1.29
N PRO A 85 6.41 9.16 1.27
CA PRO A 85 7.16 10.39 1.49
C PRO A 85 7.07 11.30 0.27
N VAL A 86 7.00 12.61 0.51
CA VAL A 86 7.13 13.64 -0.52
C VAL A 86 8.30 14.54 -0.20
N ALA A 87 9.05 14.96 -1.21
CA ALA A 87 10.15 15.91 -1.06
C ALA A 87 10.25 16.84 -2.28
N GLN A 88 10.56 18.10 -2.03
CA GLN A 88 10.97 19.00 -3.09
C GLN A 88 12.39 18.63 -3.55
N ILE A 89 12.55 18.42 -4.84
CA ILE A 89 13.86 18.14 -5.45
C ILE A 89 14.45 19.45 -5.96
N GLN A 90 15.76 19.66 -5.73
CA GLN A 90 16.47 20.78 -6.33
C GLN A 90 16.66 20.54 -7.83
N ASN A 91 16.16 21.46 -8.63
CA ASN A 91 16.38 21.52 -10.08
C ASN A 91 17.17 22.78 -10.42
N SER A 92 18.38 22.61 -10.97
CA SER A 92 19.26 23.72 -11.36
C SER A 92 18.71 24.55 -12.53
N GLU A 93 17.71 24.06 -13.25
CA GLU A 93 17.05 24.72 -14.37
C GLU A 93 15.77 25.46 -13.95
N ALA A 94 15.27 25.21 -12.73
CA ALA A 94 14.07 25.87 -12.21
C ALA A 94 14.36 27.33 -11.85
N ASP A 95 13.46 28.22 -12.22
CA ASP A 95 13.48 29.60 -11.77
C ASP A 95 12.95 29.75 -10.32
N GLU A 96 13.05 30.95 -9.77
CA GLU A 96 12.61 31.23 -8.39
C GLU A 96 11.11 30.99 -8.18
N LEU A 97 10.28 31.25 -9.20
CA LEU A 97 8.84 31.05 -9.12
C LEU A 97 8.50 29.56 -9.11
N GLU A 98 9.13 28.75 -9.96
CA GLU A 98 8.96 27.32 -10.00
C GLU A 98 9.38 26.68 -8.65
N ALA A 99 10.52 27.08 -8.12
CA ALA A 99 11.01 26.57 -6.84
C ALA A 99 10.10 26.95 -5.66
N SER A 100 9.58 28.19 -5.62
CA SER A 100 8.65 28.64 -4.58
C SER A 100 7.29 27.94 -4.70
N THR A 101 6.77 27.77 -5.92
CA THR A 101 5.50 27.07 -6.16
C THR A 101 5.58 25.58 -5.76
N ALA A 102 6.70 24.94 -6.06
CA ALA A 102 6.93 23.56 -5.63
C ALA A 102 6.94 23.42 -4.10
N LYS A 103 7.55 24.39 -3.41
CA LYS A 103 7.51 24.44 -1.94
C LYS A 103 6.09 24.65 -1.40
N GLU A 104 5.35 25.60 -1.95
CA GLU A 104 3.97 25.85 -1.55
C GLU A 104 3.08 24.61 -1.75
N PHE A 105 3.31 23.85 -2.83
CA PHE A 105 2.60 22.60 -3.05
C PHE A 105 2.93 21.55 -1.98
N VAL A 106 4.20 21.37 -1.61
CA VAL A 106 4.57 20.45 -0.52
C VAL A 106 3.96 20.90 0.81
N ASP A 107 4.00 22.21 1.12
CA ASP A 107 3.39 22.77 2.32
C ASP A 107 1.84 22.58 2.32
N PHE A 108 1.19 22.62 1.15
CA PHE A 108 -0.24 22.34 1.02
C PHE A 108 -0.59 20.91 1.37
N LEU A 109 0.25 19.93 1.02
CA LEU A 109 -0.03 18.49 1.23
C LEU A 109 -0.19 18.10 2.70
N ILE A 110 0.33 18.90 3.64
CA ILE A 110 0.18 18.67 5.08
C ILE A 110 -0.97 19.47 5.72
N THR A 111 -1.73 20.23 4.94
CA THR A 111 -2.90 20.98 5.44
C THR A 111 -4.10 20.08 5.68
N ASP A 112 -5.04 20.54 6.52
CA ASP A 112 -6.28 19.81 6.79
C ASP A 112 -7.11 19.59 5.52
N ASP A 113 -7.15 20.57 4.59
CA ASP A 113 -7.83 20.43 3.31
C ASP A 113 -7.26 19.28 2.46
N ALA A 114 -5.94 19.16 2.41
CA ALA A 114 -5.28 18.06 1.70
C ALA A 114 -5.53 16.71 2.40
N LYS A 115 -5.46 16.69 3.74
CA LYS A 115 -5.78 15.49 4.53
C LYS A 115 -7.20 15.00 4.29
N GLU A 116 -8.20 15.88 4.25
CA GLU A 116 -9.58 15.52 3.92
C GLU A 116 -9.69 14.89 2.53
N ILE A 117 -8.94 15.41 1.54
CA ILE A 117 -8.90 14.83 0.21
C ILE A 117 -8.30 13.41 0.25
N PHE A 118 -7.16 13.22 0.90
CA PHE A 118 -6.54 11.90 1.03
C PHE A 118 -7.44 10.89 1.71
N GLN A 119 -8.07 11.26 2.83
CA GLN A 119 -9.01 10.40 3.57
C GLN A 119 -10.21 9.97 2.72
N LYS A 120 -10.71 10.86 1.86
CA LYS A 120 -11.78 10.53 0.91
C LYS A 120 -11.39 9.38 -0.03
N TYR A 121 -10.11 9.23 -0.34
CA TYR A 121 -9.58 8.15 -1.16
C TYR A 121 -8.97 7.02 -0.34
N TYR A 122 -9.37 6.89 0.92
CA TYR A 122 -8.99 5.82 1.85
C TYR A 122 -7.51 5.81 2.26
N PHE A 123 -6.80 6.93 2.11
CA PHE A 123 -5.49 7.09 2.71
C PHE A 123 -5.59 7.42 4.19
N ASP A 124 -4.73 6.83 4.98
CA ASP A 124 -4.50 7.23 6.35
C ASP A 124 -3.64 8.49 6.36
N THR A 125 -4.05 9.50 7.11
CA THR A 125 -3.34 10.77 7.25
C THR A 125 -2.84 11.02 8.67
N ASP A 126 -3.01 10.04 9.56
CA ASP A 126 -2.49 10.08 10.92
C ASP A 126 -1.06 9.53 10.91
N VAL A 127 -0.15 10.33 10.34
CA VAL A 127 1.28 10.04 10.29
C VAL A 127 2.00 10.90 11.32
N GLU A 128 2.81 10.25 12.14
CA GLU A 128 3.73 10.95 13.05
C GLU A 128 4.95 11.43 12.25
N ASP A 129 5.39 12.67 12.50
CA ASP A 129 6.59 13.30 11.92
C ASP A 129 7.91 12.64 12.43
#